data_1a2232ff7aec5bca49dc1f82a65e778a
#
_entry.id   1a2232ff7aec5bca49dc1f82a65e778a
#
_cell.length_a   1.000
_cell.length_b   1.000
_cell.length_c   1.000
_cell.angle_alpha   90.00
_cell.angle_beta   90.00
_cell.angle_gamma   90.00
#
_symmetry.space_group_name_H-M   'P 1'
#
loop_
_entity.id
_entity.type
_entity.pdbx_description
1 polymer ?
#
loop_
_entity_poly.entity_id
_entity_poly.type
_entity_poly.pdbx_seq_one_letter_code
_entity_poly.pdbx_strand_id
1 'polypeptide(L)'
;VPFSRIIRTARVGGTLAAALAAVTLSAALPQSARAAGAGDAVPQLKVLTYNTFLMSKNLYPNWGQDHRAAAIPAAGFFRGNDVVVLTETFDNSSSDALKANAAGRYPYQTPVVGRSKDGWDATGGSYSSTTPEDGGVTVLSKWPIVRKEQVIFPDACGSDWYSNKGFAYVVLNVNGTRVHVVGTHTQSTDSGCKAGEAVANRAKQFRQIGTFLDVKKIPANEQVLLAGDLNVDSHGPEYRSMLENAGLEPATARTGHPYSFDTKENSVAAYRYPDDAPEDLDYALHRKGHARPAAWKNTVLKEKSAPWTVSSWGKEYTYTDLSDHYPLIAGTG
;
A
#
# COMPACT_ATOMS: atom_id res chain seq x y z
N VAL A 1 -28.91 -62.77 -18.51
CA VAL A 1 -29.14 -63.55 -19.76
C VAL A 1 -28.71 -62.70 -20.92
N PRO A 2 -27.81 -63.16 -21.75
CA PRO A 2 -27.13 -62.39 -22.80
C PRO A 2 -27.68 -62.66 -24.19
N PHE A 3 -27.33 -61.77 -25.17
CA PHE A 3 -27.20 -62.09 -26.60
C PHE A 3 -26.48 -60.95 -27.30
N SER A 4 -25.32 -60.98 -27.72
CA SER A 4 -24.59 -61.67 -28.84
C SER A 4 -24.99 -61.24 -30.26
N ARG A 5 -24.01 -60.69 -30.98
CA ARG A 5 -23.65 -60.67 -32.40
C ARG A 5 -24.57 -60.02 -33.43
N ILE A 6 -23.99 -59.19 -34.30
CA ILE A 6 -23.55 -59.63 -35.66
C ILE A 6 -22.69 -58.54 -36.33
N ILE A 7 -21.59 -58.99 -36.92
CA ILE A 7 -20.63 -58.32 -37.80
C ILE A 7 -21.25 -58.16 -39.22
N ARG A 8 -21.01 -57.01 -39.88
CA ARG A 8 -20.92 -56.98 -41.34
C ARG A 8 -19.88 -55.98 -41.83
N THR A 9 -18.90 -56.51 -42.50
CA THR A 9 -17.86 -55.85 -43.29
C THR A 9 -18.44 -55.36 -44.63
N ALA A 10 -18.06 -54.13 -45.03
CA ALA A 10 -18.06 -53.67 -46.38
C ALA A 10 -16.80 -52.88 -46.68
N ARG A 11 -15.95 -53.39 -47.53
CA ARG A 11 -14.83 -52.69 -48.18
C ARG A 11 -15.36 -51.88 -49.33
N VAL A 12 -15.01 -50.61 -49.45
CA VAL A 12 -14.91 -49.97 -50.78
C VAL A 12 -13.68 -49.05 -50.70
N GLY A 13 -12.81 -49.21 -51.70
CA GLY A 13 -11.58 -48.45 -51.82
C GLY A 13 -11.81 -47.03 -52.40
N GLY A 14 -10.90 -46.13 -52.18
CA GLY A 14 -10.90 -44.78 -52.73
C GLY A 14 -9.61 -44.08 -52.37
N THR A 15 -8.71 -44.06 -53.32
CA THR A 15 -7.56 -43.15 -53.60
C THR A 15 -7.09 -42.17 -52.50
N LEU A 16 -5.83 -42.37 -52.10
CA LEU A 16 -5.01 -41.40 -51.37
C LEU A 16 -4.77 -40.16 -52.26
N ALA A 17 -5.17 -38.99 -51.74
CA ALA A 17 -4.59 -37.71 -52.11
C ALA A 17 -3.79 -37.21 -50.90
N ALA A 18 -2.48 -37.29 -50.98
CA ALA A 18 -1.57 -36.74 -49.96
C ALA A 18 -1.53 -35.23 -50.10
N ALA A 19 -2.19 -34.53 -49.18
CA ALA A 19 -1.98 -33.08 -48.97
C ALA A 19 -0.83 -32.89 -47.97
N LEU A 20 0.35 -32.47 -48.42
CA LEU A 20 1.43 -32.01 -47.57
C LEU A 20 0.99 -30.66 -46.95
N ALA A 21 0.59 -30.67 -45.70
CA ALA A 21 0.48 -29.45 -44.90
C ALA A 21 1.88 -29.12 -44.39
N ALA A 22 2.50 -28.09 -44.96
CA ALA A 22 3.72 -27.49 -44.43
C ALA A 22 3.38 -26.81 -43.11
N VAL A 23 3.69 -27.44 -41.99
CA VAL A 23 3.68 -26.82 -40.68
C VAL A 23 4.92 -25.91 -40.58
N THR A 24 4.76 -24.63 -40.82
CA THR A 24 5.78 -23.65 -40.48
C THR A 24 5.84 -23.53 -38.95
N LEU A 25 6.80 -24.21 -38.32
CA LEU A 25 7.21 -23.94 -36.95
C LEU A 25 7.84 -22.54 -36.95
N SER A 26 7.05 -21.56 -36.55
CA SER A 26 7.61 -20.25 -36.13
C SER A 26 8.35 -20.49 -34.80
N ALA A 27 9.65 -20.71 -34.86
CA ALA A 27 10.51 -20.67 -33.69
C ALA A 27 10.43 -19.25 -33.11
N ALA A 28 9.65 -19.09 -32.04
CA ALA A 28 9.76 -17.91 -31.21
C ALA A 28 11.17 -17.93 -30.61
N LEU A 29 12.04 -17.07 -31.14
CA LEU A 29 13.34 -16.82 -30.54
C LEU A 29 13.11 -16.43 -29.07
N PRO A 30 13.83 -17.04 -28.12
CA PRO A 30 13.76 -16.57 -26.74
C PRO A 30 14.18 -15.10 -26.76
N GLN A 31 13.28 -14.24 -26.29
CA GLN A 31 13.61 -12.85 -25.99
C GLN A 31 14.76 -12.90 -24.98
N SER A 32 15.98 -12.68 -25.46
CA SER A 32 17.15 -12.59 -24.61
C SER A 32 16.82 -11.59 -23.53
N ALA A 33 16.75 -12.06 -22.28
CA ALA A 33 16.76 -11.20 -21.11
C ALA A 33 17.97 -10.27 -21.31
N ARG A 34 17.70 -9.00 -21.58
CA ARG A 34 18.75 -7.98 -21.68
C ARG A 34 19.45 -8.01 -20.33
N ALA A 35 20.66 -8.52 -20.28
CA ALA A 35 21.51 -8.40 -19.11
C ALA A 35 21.52 -6.92 -18.75
N ALA A 36 21.11 -6.58 -17.54
CA ALA A 36 21.20 -5.21 -17.04
C ALA A 36 22.67 -4.79 -17.18
N GLY A 37 22.93 -3.83 -18.05
CA GLY A 37 24.26 -3.29 -18.25
C GLY A 37 24.70 -2.67 -16.93
N ALA A 38 25.95 -2.88 -16.54
CA ALA A 38 26.56 -2.19 -15.42
C ALA A 38 26.40 -0.68 -15.63
N GLY A 39 25.47 -0.04 -14.85
CA GLY A 39 25.27 1.38 -14.89
C GLY A 39 23.83 1.90 -15.01
N ASP A 40 22.79 1.07 -14.90
CA ASP A 40 21.41 1.60 -14.84
C ASP A 40 21.28 2.44 -13.56
N ALA A 41 21.10 3.75 -13.76
CA ALA A 41 20.91 4.69 -12.65
C ALA A 41 19.68 4.28 -11.83
N VAL A 42 19.86 4.29 -10.51
CA VAL A 42 18.78 3.99 -9.56
C VAL A 42 17.56 4.87 -9.87
N PRO A 43 16.35 4.31 -10.11
CA PRO A 43 15.18 5.11 -10.42
C PRO A 43 14.93 6.20 -9.37
N GLN A 44 14.77 7.44 -9.82
CA GLN A 44 14.47 8.57 -8.96
C GLN A 44 12.95 8.67 -8.81
N LEU A 45 12.42 8.18 -7.70
CA LEU A 45 10.99 8.17 -7.45
C LEU A 45 10.57 9.30 -6.52
N LYS A 46 9.35 9.77 -6.71
CA LYS A 46 8.64 10.62 -5.78
C LYS A 46 7.48 9.81 -5.18
N VAL A 47 7.52 9.60 -3.88
CA VAL A 47 6.56 8.77 -3.14
C VAL A 47 5.74 9.67 -2.22
N LEU A 48 4.41 9.56 -2.32
CA LEU A 48 3.48 10.13 -1.34
C LEU A 48 3.05 9.01 -0.39
N THR A 49 3.10 9.26 0.91
CA THR A 49 2.30 8.50 1.89
C THR A 49 1.31 9.43 2.58
N TYR A 50 0.10 8.94 2.80
CA TYR A 50 -0.96 9.74 3.41
C TYR A 50 -1.97 8.85 4.14
N ASN A 51 -2.08 9.06 5.44
CA ASN A 51 -3.20 8.55 6.21
C ASN A 51 -4.43 9.40 5.84
N THR A 52 -5.48 8.77 5.34
CA THR A 52 -6.65 9.46 4.76
C THR A 52 -7.79 9.66 5.74
N PHE A 53 -7.73 9.02 6.90
CA PHE A 53 -8.80 9.05 7.90
C PHE A 53 -10.20 8.77 7.31
N LEU A 54 -10.27 7.90 6.29
CA LEU A 54 -11.54 7.44 5.71
C LEU A 54 -12.10 6.28 6.55
N MET A 55 -12.43 6.59 7.80
CA MET A 55 -13.00 5.66 8.75
C MET A 55 -14.36 5.15 8.27
N SER A 56 -14.70 3.91 8.60
CA SER A 56 -16.01 3.32 8.29
C SER A 56 -17.15 4.22 8.74
N LYS A 57 -18.03 4.60 7.82
CA LYS A 57 -19.20 5.45 8.12
C LYS A 57 -20.16 4.81 9.10
N ASN A 58 -20.18 3.48 9.20
CA ASN A 58 -21.03 2.76 10.15
C ASN A 58 -20.59 2.98 11.60
N LEU A 59 -19.27 3.13 11.84
CA LEU A 59 -18.69 3.34 13.17
C LEU A 59 -18.44 4.82 13.45
N TYR A 60 -18.10 5.58 12.42
CA TYR A 60 -17.70 6.99 12.50
C TYR A 60 -18.52 7.84 11.51
N PRO A 61 -19.81 8.06 11.75
CA PRO A 61 -20.63 8.89 10.87
C PRO A 61 -20.20 10.36 10.93
N ASN A 62 -20.49 11.09 9.85
CA ASN A 62 -20.30 12.56 9.78
C ASN A 62 -18.86 13.07 9.86
N TRP A 63 -17.91 12.32 9.31
CA TRP A 63 -16.51 12.77 9.14
C TRP A 63 -16.21 13.24 7.71
N GLY A 64 -17.22 13.52 6.89
CA GLY A 64 -17.05 14.01 5.53
C GLY A 64 -16.28 13.06 4.61
N GLN A 65 -16.37 11.74 4.83
CA GLN A 65 -15.60 10.74 4.10
C GLN A 65 -15.75 10.87 2.59
N ASP A 66 -16.98 11.07 2.08
CA ASP A 66 -17.23 11.22 0.64
C ASP A 66 -16.65 12.52 0.08
N HIS A 67 -16.77 13.63 0.83
CA HIS A 67 -16.16 14.90 0.46
C HIS A 67 -14.63 14.76 0.37
N ARG A 68 -14.00 14.17 1.39
CA ARG A 68 -12.55 14.01 1.45
C ARG A 68 -12.04 13.01 0.41
N ALA A 69 -12.79 11.95 0.13
CA ALA A 69 -12.50 11.00 -0.94
C ALA A 69 -12.46 11.65 -2.34
N ALA A 70 -13.25 12.69 -2.56
CA ALA A 70 -13.21 13.49 -3.79
C ALA A 70 -12.10 14.54 -3.76
N ALA A 71 -11.91 15.21 -2.62
CA ALA A 71 -10.98 16.34 -2.47
C ALA A 71 -9.51 15.91 -2.44
N ILE A 72 -9.18 14.79 -1.79
CA ILE A 72 -7.79 14.29 -1.66
C ILE A 72 -7.13 14.07 -3.03
N PRO A 73 -7.71 13.35 -4.01
CA PRO A 73 -7.09 13.19 -5.32
C PRO A 73 -6.99 14.50 -6.12
N ALA A 74 -7.81 15.51 -5.78
CA ALA A 74 -7.77 16.82 -6.42
C ALA A 74 -6.71 17.76 -5.84
N ALA A 75 -6.22 17.50 -4.61
CA ALA A 75 -5.25 18.33 -3.91
C ALA A 75 -3.90 18.42 -4.63
N GLY A 76 -3.15 19.50 -4.34
CA GLY A 76 -1.86 19.77 -4.96
C GLY A 76 -0.83 18.68 -4.66
N PHE A 77 -0.73 18.30 -3.40
CA PHE A 77 0.23 17.29 -2.92
C PHE A 77 0.02 15.90 -3.55
N PHE A 78 -1.21 15.59 -3.97
CA PHE A 78 -1.53 14.29 -4.55
C PHE A 78 -1.02 14.12 -5.99
N ARG A 79 -0.64 15.23 -6.63
CA ARG A 79 -0.22 15.26 -8.03
C ARG A 79 1.30 15.08 -8.18
N GLY A 80 1.71 14.50 -9.31
CA GLY A 80 3.12 14.43 -9.70
C GLY A 80 3.97 13.45 -8.89
N ASN A 81 3.36 12.56 -8.10
CA ASN A 81 4.07 11.47 -7.45
C ASN A 81 4.17 10.27 -8.41
N ASP A 82 5.15 9.40 -8.16
CA ASP A 82 5.31 8.14 -8.88
C ASP A 82 4.50 7.02 -8.25
N VAL A 83 4.49 7.02 -6.92
CA VAL A 83 3.81 6.03 -6.07
C VAL A 83 3.07 6.78 -4.97
N VAL A 84 1.88 6.31 -4.63
CA VAL A 84 1.07 6.80 -3.52
C VAL A 84 0.72 5.62 -2.63
N VAL A 85 1.05 5.70 -1.36
CA VAL A 85 0.63 4.76 -0.31
C VAL A 85 -0.41 5.46 0.55
N LEU A 86 -1.61 4.89 0.59
CA LEU A 86 -2.70 5.42 1.40
C LEU A 86 -2.98 4.47 2.56
N THR A 87 -3.20 5.03 3.74
CA THR A 87 -3.61 4.31 4.94
C THR A 87 -4.96 4.83 5.43
N GLU A 88 -5.62 4.10 6.31
CA GLU A 88 -6.97 4.36 6.78
C GLU A 88 -8.03 4.54 5.68
N THR A 89 -7.92 3.77 4.62
CA THR A 89 -8.96 3.70 3.59
C THR A 89 -10.03 2.64 3.96
N PHE A 90 -10.54 2.68 5.20
CA PHE A 90 -11.44 1.67 5.78
C PHE A 90 -12.86 1.71 5.20
N ASP A 91 -13.44 2.91 4.99
CA ASP A 91 -14.78 2.99 4.37
C ASP A 91 -14.74 2.54 2.91
N ASN A 92 -15.38 1.41 2.63
CA ASN A 92 -15.35 0.78 1.32
C ASN A 92 -15.81 1.73 0.20
N SER A 93 -16.92 2.44 0.39
CA SER A 93 -17.48 3.31 -0.65
C SER A 93 -16.62 4.54 -0.90
N SER A 94 -16.10 5.16 0.16
CA SER A 94 -15.25 6.34 0.05
C SER A 94 -13.86 5.99 -0.49
N SER A 95 -13.28 4.85 -0.09
CA SER A 95 -11.99 4.41 -0.64
C SER A 95 -12.09 4.03 -2.12
N ASP A 96 -13.20 3.40 -2.55
CA ASP A 96 -13.43 3.09 -3.96
C ASP A 96 -13.61 4.37 -4.78
N ALA A 97 -14.33 5.37 -4.25
CA ALA A 97 -14.48 6.68 -4.89
C ALA A 97 -13.15 7.43 -4.99
N LEU A 98 -12.33 7.43 -3.93
CA LEU A 98 -10.97 8.02 -3.94
C LEU A 98 -10.10 7.37 -5.02
N LYS A 99 -10.07 6.04 -5.07
CA LYS A 99 -9.30 5.27 -6.04
C LYS A 99 -9.77 5.54 -7.48
N ALA A 100 -11.08 5.59 -7.71
CA ALA A 100 -11.65 5.92 -9.02
C ALA A 100 -11.25 7.34 -9.46
N ASN A 101 -11.33 8.33 -8.57
CA ASN A 101 -10.91 9.71 -8.84
C ASN A 101 -9.40 9.83 -9.10
N ALA A 102 -8.60 8.95 -8.54
CA ALA A 102 -7.15 8.90 -8.73
C ALA A 102 -6.73 8.14 -10.01
N ALA A 103 -7.60 7.29 -10.59
CA ALA A 103 -7.24 6.33 -11.64
C ALA A 103 -6.64 6.95 -12.91
N GLY A 104 -7.06 8.15 -13.27
CA GLY A 104 -6.51 8.87 -14.45
C GLY A 104 -5.02 9.22 -14.31
N ARG A 105 -4.51 9.37 -13.08
CA ARG A 105 -3.10 9.66 -12.79
C ARG A 105 -2.33 8.44 -12.34
N TYR A 106 -3.01 7.54 -11.64
CA TYR A 106 -2.45 6.31 -11.07
C TYR A 106 -3.28 5.11 -11.55
N PRO A 107 -3.08 4.69 -12.83
CA PRO A 107 -3.89 3.64 -13.45
C PRO A 107 -3.63 2.26 -12.83
N TYR A 108 -2.51 2.06 -12.14
CA TYR A 108 -2.16 0.80 -11.52
C TYR A 108 -2.38 0.90 -10.01
N GLN A 109 -3.30 0.09 -9.48
CA GLN A 109 -3.73 0.17 -8.09
C GLN A 109 -3.88 -1.22 -7.49
N THR A 110 -3.55 -1.38 -6.21
CA THR A 110 -3.88 -2.60 -5.47
C THR A 110 -5.34 -2.58 -5.00
N PRO A 111 -5.95 -3.73 -4.70
CA PRO A 111 -7.09 -3.76 -3.79
C PRO A 111 -6.69 -3.14 -2.43
N VAL A 112 -7.67 -2.88 -1.56
CA VAL A 112 -7.38 -2.52 -0.16
C VAL A 112 -6.98 -3.78 0.59
N VAL A 113 -5.87 -3.71 1.33
CA VAL A 113 -5.37 -4.81 2.17
C VAL A 113 -6.45 -5.28 3.13
N GLY A 114 -6.62 -6.58 3.25
CA GLY A 114 -7.52 -7.19 4.22
C GLY A 114 -9.01 -7.14 3.87
N ARG A 115 -9.42 -6.45 2.80
CA ARG A 115 -10.82 -6.39 2.36
C ARG A 115 -11.30 -7.73 1.81
N SER A 116 -10.51 -8.32 0.92
CA SER A 116 -10.72 -9.67 0.38
C SER A 116 -9.40 -10.27 -0.08
N LYS A 117 -9.43 -11.53 -0.53
CA LYS A 117 -8.28 -12.15 -1.22
C LYS A 117 -8.28 -11.87 -2.71
N ASP A 118 -9.36 -11.32 -3.25
CA ASP A 118 -9.53 -11.11 -4.68
C ASP A 118 -8.64 -9.98 -5.22
N GLY A 119 -8.10 -10.21 -6.40
CA GLY A 119 -7.24 -9.25 -7.07
C GLY A 119 -5.81 -9.16 -6.53
N TRP A 120 -5.42 -10.03 -5.59
CA TRP A 120 -4.05 -10.23 -5.13
C TRP A 120 -3.44 -11.48 -5.76
N ASP A 121 -2.15 -11.46 -6.07
CA ASP A 121 -1.42 -12.64 -6.56
C ASP A 121 -1.17 -13.65 -5.44
N ALA A 122 -1.08 -13.18 -4.19
CA ALA A 122 -0.99 -14.00 -2.99
C ALA A 122 -1.53 -13.25 -1.76
N THR A 123 -2.09 -14.01 -0.82
CA THR A 123 -2.49 -13.55 0.51
C THR A 123 -1.81 -14.40 1.56
N GLY A 124 -1.03 -13.76 2.44
CA GLY A 124 -0.36 -14.39 3.57
C GLY A 124 -0.86 -13.86 4.92
N GLY A 125 -0.32 -14.42 6.00
CA GLY A 125 -0.66 -14.00 7.36
C GLY A 125 -2.04 -14.47 7.82
N SER A 126 -2.67 -13.70 8.70
CA SER A 126 -3.86 -14.11 9.47
C SER A 126 -5.16 -13.50 8.92
N TYR A 127 -5.35 -13.53 7.58
CA TYR A 127 -6.58 -13.02 6.98
C TYR A 127 -7.83 -13.71 7.52
N SER A 128 -8.83 -12.92 7.91
CA SER A 128 -10.16 -13.38 8.31
C SER A 128 -11.26 -12.67 7.54
N SER A 129 -12.14 -13.42 6.90
CA SER A 129 -13.32 -12.87 6.20
C SER A 129 -14.44 -12.42 7.15
N THR A 130 -14.30 -12.71 8.44
CA THR A 130 -15.26 -12.33 9.49
C THR A 130 -14.80 -11.14 10.32
N THR A 131 -13.60 -10.63 10.08
CA THR A 131 -13.12 -9.40 10.72
C THR A 131 -13.93 -8.22 10.19
N PRO A 132 -14.49 -7.35 11.07
CA PRO A 132 -15.41 -6.29 10.67
C PRO A 132 -14.82 -5.26 9.69
N GLU A 133 -13.55 -4.89 9.90
CA GLU A 133 -12.87 -3.87 9.09
C GLU A 133 -11.74 -4.48 8.26
N ASP A 134 -11.48 -3.91 7.11
CA ASP A 134 -10.30 -4.25 6.31
C ASP A 134 -9.02 -3.67 6.92
N GLY A 135 -7.89 -3.74 6.22
CA GLY A 135 -6.61 -3.22 6.71
C GLY A 135 -6.33 -1.77 6.33
N GLY A 136 -7.22 -1.15 5.56
CA GLY A 136 -7.17 0.27 5.20
C GLY A 136 -5.96 0.70 4.38
N VAL A 137 -5.20 -0.21 3.76
CA VAL A 137 -3.98 0.13 3.00
C VAL A 137 -4.16 -0.14 1.52
N THR A 138 -3.80 0.82 0.68
CA THR A 138 -3.74 0.63 -0.78
C THR A 138 -2.54 1.36 -1.39
N VAL A 139 -1.98 0.78 -2.46
CA VAL A 139 -0.86 1.37 -3.21
C VAL A 139 -1.35 1.73 -4.61
N LEU A 140 -1.11 2.98 -5.00
CA LEU A 140 -1.42 3.48 -6.32
C LEU A 140 -0.09 3.85 -7.01
N SER A 141 0.00 3.59 -8.31
CA SER A 141 1.23 3.82 -9.07
C SER A 141 0.93 4.34 -10.48
N LYS A 142 1.77 5.22 -10.97
CA LYS A 142 1.80 5.56 -12.40
C LYS A 142 2.54 4.49 -13.22
N TRP A 143 3.32 3.64 -12.55
CA TRP A 143 4.10 2.56 -13.16
C TRP A 143 3.35 1.23 -13.08
N PRO A 144 3.48 0.35 -14.08
CA PRO A 144 2.85 -0.97 -14.03
C PRO A 144 3.21 -1.76 -12.77
N ILE A 145 2.18 -2.26 -12.09
CA ILE A 145 2.32 -3.22 -10.99
C ILE A 145 2.39 -4.60 -11.62
N VAL A 146 3.56 -5.25 -11.58
CA VAL A 146 3.79 -6.58 -12.18
C VAL A 146 3.60 -7.71 -11.17
N ARG A 147 3.55 -7.40 -9.89
CA ARG A 147 3.22 -8.31 -8.79
C ARG A 147 2.61 -7.54 -7.62
N LYS A 148 1.60 -8.12 -6.98
CA LYS A 148 0.96 -7.57 -5.77
C LYS A 148 0.55 -8.69 -4.82
N GLU A 149 1.01 -8.60 -3.59
CA GLU A 149 0.71 -9.53 -2.51
C GLU A 149 0.24 -8.75 -1.28
N GLN A 150 -0.60 -9.38 -0.48
CA GLN A 150 -0.94 -8.85 0.84
C GLN A 150 -0.56 -9.83 1.94
N VAL A 151 -0.21 -9.30 3.10
CA VAL A 151 0.05 -10.10 4.31
C VAL A 151 -0.64 -9.44 5.48
N ILE A 152 -1.47 -10.19 6.20
CA ILE A 152 -2.23 -9.70 7.35
C ILE A 152 -1.47 -10.01 8.64
N PHE A 153 -1.37 -9.02 9.51
CA PHE A 153 -0.70 -9.18 10.80
C PHE A 153 -1.50 -10.12 11.72
N PRO A 154 -0.82 -11.04 12.43
CA PRO A 154 -1.49 -11.94 13.37
C PRO A 154 -1.76 -11.31 14.74
N ASP A 155 -0.99 -10.29 15.10
CA ASP A 155 -1.04 -9.65 16.41
C ASP A 155 -1.58 -8.23 16.29
N ALA A 156 -2.61 -7.93 17.07
CA ALA A 156 -3.20 -6.61 17.22
C ALA A 156 -3.82 -6.45 18.60
N CYS A 157 -4.02 -5.21 19.05
CA CYS A 157 -4.75 -4.88 20.26
C CYS A 157 -5.64 -3.65 20.05
N GLY A 158 -6.51 -3.37 21.00
CA GLY A 158 -7.41 -2.22 20.94
C GLY A 158 -8.34 -2.27 19.72
N SER A 159 -8.53 -1.14 19.08
CA SER A 159 -9.38 -1.03 17.87
C SER A 159 -8.83 -1.84 16.70
N ASP A 160 -7.51 -1.98 16.57
CA ASP A 160 -6.88 -2.71 15.48
C ASP A 160 -7.18 -4.22 15.50
N TRP A 161 -7.57 -4.77 16.65
CA TRP A 161 -8.04 -6.15 16.76
C TRP A 161 -9.25 -6.45 15.85
N TYR A 162 -10.05 -5.44 15.56
CA TYR A 162 -11.25 -5.57 14.73
C TYR A 162 -10.99 -5.31 13.25
N SER A 163 -9.73 -5.21 12.83
CA SER A 163 -9.34 -4.96 11.45
C SER A 163 -8.33 -6.00 10.93
N ASN A 164 -8.35 -6.23 9.62
CA ASN A 164 -7.34 -7.02 8.91
C ASN A 164 -6.11 -6.15 8.56
N LYS A 165 -5.56 -5.39 9.52
CA LYS A 165 -4.33 -4.62 9.27
C LYS A 165 -3.19 -5.53 8.82
N GLY A 166 -2.35 -4.98 7.95
CA GLY A 166 -1.25 -5.71 7.33
C GLY A 166 -0.47 -4.83 6.38
N PHE A 167 0.13 -5.43 5.38
CA PHE A 167 0.85 -4.69 4.36
C PHE A 167 0.56 -5.20 2.95
N ALA A 168 0.62 -4.29 1.99
CA ALA A 168 0.71 -4.58 0.57
C ALA A 168 2.19 -4.64 0.17
N TYR A 169 2.58 -5.65 -0.59
CA TYR A 169 3.85 -5.71 -1.28
C TYR A 169 3.60 -5.66 -2.78
N VAL A 170 4.20 -4.68 -3.46
CA VAL A 170 4.09 -4.55 -4.91
C VAL A 170 5.46 -4.52 -5.56
N VAL A 171 5.55 -5.07 -6.76
CA VAL A 171 6.72 -4.91 -7.66
C VAL A 171 6.28 -4.05 -8.83
N LEU A 172 6.95 -2.92 -9.00
CA LEU A 172 6.72 -1.97 -10.09
C LEU A 172 7.73 -2.20 -11.21
N ASN A 173 7.29 -2.01 -12.45
CA ASN A 173 8.19 -1.91 -13.60
C ASN A 173 8.41 -0.43 -13.95
N VAL A 174 9.52 0.11 -13.50
CA VAL A 174 9.90 1.51 -13.76
C VAL A 174 10.88 1.55 -14.94
N ASN A 175 10.36 1.70 -16.15
CA ASN A 175 11.16 1.72 -17.39
C ASN A 175 12.09 0.49 -17.55
N GLY A 176 11.60 -0.70 -17.18
CA GLY A 176 12.38 -1.94 -17.26
C GLY A 176 13.12 -2.31 -15.96
N THR A 177 13.25 -1.38 -15.01
CA THR A 177 13.85 -1.63 -13.69
C THR A 177 12.76 -2.00 -12.68
N ARG A 178 13.01 -3.03 -11.87
CA ARG A 178 12.10 -3.41 -10.79
C ARG A 178 12.32 -2.52 -9.57
N VAL A 179 11.22 -2.06 -9.00
CA VAL A 179 11.18 -1.38 -7.71
C VAL A 179 10.14 -2.05 -6.84
N HIS A 180 10.51 -2.37 -5.61
CA HIS A 180 9.67 -3.04 -4.63
C HIS A 180 9.15 -2.02 -3.63
N VAL A 181 7.84 -2.02 -3.39
CA VAL A 181 7.21 -1.12 -2.42
C VAL A 181 6.36 -1.93 -1.45
N VAL A 182 6.59 -1.70 -0.17
CA VAL A 182 5.72 -2.16 0.92
C VAL A 182 4.91 -0.96 1.38
N GLY A 183 3.59 -1.03 1.27
CA GLY A 183 2.66 -0.08 1.88
C GLY A 183 2.06 -0.69 3.13
N THR A 184 2.11 0.00 4.27
CA THR A 184 1.62 -0.55 5.54
C THR A 184 1.04 0.51 6.46
N HIS A 185 0.15 0.07 7.35
CA HIS A 185 -0.31 0.81 8.52
C HIS A 185 -0.15 -0.12 9.73
N THR A 186 0.82 0.16 10.60
CA THR A 186 1.10 -0.70 11.75
C THR A 186 0.18 -0.39 12.94
N GLN A 187 0.30 -1.16 14.01
CA GLN A 187 -0.51 -1.05 15.23
C GLN A 187 -0.54 0.38 15.76
N SER A 188 -1.73 0.94 15.90
CA SER A 188 -1.94 2.21 16.60
C SER A 188 -1.80 2.04 18.13
N THR A 189 -1.56 3.14 18.83
CA THR A 189 -1.64 3.15 20.29
C THR A 189 -3.04 3.62 20.69
N ASP A 190 -3.79 2.80 21.41
CA ASP A 190 -5.08 3.18 21.97
C ASP A 190 -5.33 2.59 23.36
N SER A 191 -6.36 3.07 24.04
CA SER A 191 -6.70 2.66 25.42
C SER A 191 -7.17 1.21 25.55
N GLY A 192 -7.48 0.54 24.45
CA GLY A 192 -7.83 -0.89 24.42
C GLY A 192 -6.61 -1.80 24.47
N CYS A 193 -5.41 -1.27 24.29
CA CYS A 193 -4.15 -2.02 24.44
C CYS A 193 -3.69 -2.01 25.89
N LYS A 194 -3.12 -3.11 26.35
CA LYS A 194 -2.40 -3.13 27.64
C LYS A 194 -1.12 -2.30 27.55
N ALA A 195 -0.60 -1.91 28.70
CA ALA A 195 0.66 -1.15 28.75
C ALA A 195 1.80 -1.87 28.00
N GLY A 196 2.40 -1.19 27.03
CA GLY A 196 3.48 -1.71 26.18
C GLY A 196 3.03 -2.69 25.09
N GLU A 197 1.77 -3.08 25.01
CA GLU A 197 1.29 -4.08 24.05
C GLU A 197 1.33 -3.53 22.61
N ALA A 198 0.94 -2.27 22.41
CA ALA A 198 1.02 -1.64 21.09
C ALA A 198 2.47 -1.61 20.57
N VAL A 199 3.42 -1.21 21.40
CA VAL A 199 4.87 -1.22 21.09
C VAL A 199 5.35 -2.63 20.73
N ALA A 200 4.96 -3.64 21.53
CA ALA A 200 5.33 -5.03 21.28
C ALA A 200 4.75 -5.56 19.96
N ASN A 201 3.50 -5.20 19.65
CA ASN A 201 2.85 -5.60 18.40
C ASN A 201 3.52 -4.93 17.20
N ARG A 202 3.80 -3.62 17.24
CA ARG A 202 4.57 -2.93 16.18
C ARG A 202 5.92 -3.59 15.93
N ALA A 203 6.65 -3.91 16.99
CA ALA A 203 7.94 -4.59 16.87
C ALA A 203 7.84 -5.96 16.17
N LYS A 204 6.76 -6.74 16.43
CA LYS A 204 6.48 -8.01 15.73
C LYS A 204 6.12 -7.76 14.26
N GLN A 205 5.29 -6.76 13.98
CA GLN A 205 4.85 -6.40 12.63
C GLN A 205 6.05 -5.96 11.78
N PHE A 206 6.97 -5.14 12.30
CA PHE A 206 8.20 -4.76 11.60
C PHE A 206 9.11 -5.95 11.33
N ARG A 207 9.29 -6.86 12.29
CA ARG A 207 10.04 -8.11 12.07
C ARG A 207 9.38 -8.99 11.00
N GLN A 208 8.05 -9.07 10.98
CA GLN A 208 7.33 -9.82 9.96
C GLN A 208 7.57 -9.25 8.55
N ILE A 209 7.52 -7.92 8.40
CA ILE A 209 7.86 -7.25 7.14
C ILE A 209 9.32 -7.54 6.76
N GLY A 210 10.25 -7.40 7.72
CA GLY A 210 11.66 -7.68 7.50
C GLY A 210 11.90 -9.11 7.00
N THR A 211 11.35 -10.10 7.72
CA THR A 211 11.43 -11.52 7.36
C THR A 211 10.80 -11.82 6.00
N PHE A 212 9.63 -11.23 5.71
CA PHE A 212 8.98 -11.38 4.42
C PHE A 212 9.89 -10.92 3.27
N LEU A 213 10.52 -9.75 3.41
CA LEU A 213 11.44 -9.22 2.40
C LEU A 213 12.72 -10.06 2.26
N ASP A 214 13.25 -10.62 3.36
CA ASP A 214 14.40 -11.53 3.33
C ASP A 214 14.11 -12.80 2.53
N VAL A 215 12.90 -13.37 2.71
CA VAL A 215 12.46 -14.57 1.98
C VAL A 215 12.30 -14.30 0.49
N LYS A 216 11.98 -13.07 0.08
CA LYS A 216 11.84 -12.69 -1.34
C LYS A 216 13.17 -12.73 -2.10
N LYS A 217 14.32 -12.67 -1.40
CA LYS A 217 15.67 -12.69 -2.01
C LYS A 217 15.81 -11.68 -3.15
N ILE A 218 15.34 -10.48 -2.89
CA ILE A 218 15.36 -9.37 -3.86
C ILE A 218 16.84 -9.05 -4.20
N PRO A 219 17.19 -8.89 -5.49
CA PRO A 219 18.54 -8.49 -5.87
C PRO A 219 18.97 -7.17 -5.23
N ALA A 220 20.24 -7.07 -4.81
CA ALA A 220 20.76 -5.87 -4.15
C ALA A 220 20.77 -4.61 -5.05
N ASN A 221 20.74 -4.79 -6.36
CA ASN A 221 20.64 -3.69 -7.34
C ASN A 221 19.19 -3.22 -7.60
N GLU A 222 18.19 -3.82 -6.97
CA GLU A 222 16.80 -3.38 -7.03
C GLU A 222 16.44 -2.56 -5.79
N GLN A 223 15.63 -1.51 -5.96
CA GLN A 223 15.16 -0.68 -4.85
C GLN A 223 14.07 -1.39 -4.06
N VAL A 224 14.11 -1.24 -2.73
CA VAL A 224 13.06 -1.69 -1.82
C VAL A 224 12.68 -0.53 -0.90
N LEU A 225 11.41 -0.14 -0.94
CA LEU A 225 10.83 0.94 -0.16
C LEU A 225 9.76 0.39 0.80
N LEU A 226 9.68 0.97 1.99
CA LEU A 226 8.57 0.82 2.91
C LEU A 226 7.98 2.20 3.16
N ALA A 227 6.67 2.34 2.97
CA ALA A 227 5.97 3.60 3.18
C ALA A 227 4.61 3.38 3.86
N GLY A 228 4.16 4.38 4.61
CA GLY A 228 2.88 4.35 5.32
C GLY A 228 2.92 5.11 6.63
N ASP A 229 1.83 4.99 7.36
CA ASP A 229 1.73 5.36 8.76
C ASP A 229 2.28 4.19 9.61
N LEU A 230 3.43 4.42 10.21
CA LEU A 230 4.13 3.39 10.99
C LEU A 230 3.81 3.46 12.49
N ASN A 231 2.99 4.44 12.91
CA ASN A 231 2.60 4.64 14.31
C ASN A 231 3.80 4.66 15.30
N VAL A 232 4.94 5.16 14.83
CA VAL A 232 6.18 5.30 15.60
C VAL A 232 6.65 6.75 15.48
N ASP A 233 6.63 7.47 16.56
CA ASP A 233 7.13 8.85 16.57
C ASP A 233 8.64 8.89 16.29
N SER A 234 9.04 9.70 15.30
CA SER A 234 10.45 9.85 14.92
C SER A 234 11.31 10.47 16.04
N HIS A 235 10.67 11.17 16.98
CA HIS A 235 11.32 11.75 18.15
C HIS A 235 11.33 10.80 19.35
N GLY A 236 10.64 9.66 19.24
CA GLY A 236 10.46 8.69 20.32
C GLY A 236 11.54 7.59 20.35
N PRO A 237 11.61 6.84 21.47
CA PRO A 237 12.61 5.79 21.65
C PRO A 237 12.38 4.58 20.74
N GLU A 238 11.17 4.42 20.19
CA GLU A 238 10.79 3.28 19.36
C GLU A 238 11.36 3.36 17.93
N TYR A 239 11.71 4.57 17.45
CA TYR A 239 12.17 4.83 16.09
C TYR A 239 13.36 3.95 15.68
N ARG A 240 14.37 3.85 16.55
CA ARG A 240 15.55 3.01 16.29
C ARG A 240 15.18 1.53 16.17
N SER A 241 14.33 1.04 17.07
CA SER A 241 13.86 -0.35 17.06
C SER A 241 13.05 -0.68 15.78
N MET A 242 12.24 0.26 15.30
CA MET A 242 11.53 0.17 14.03
C MET A 242 12.51 -0.05 12.87
N LEU A 243 13.52 0.82 12.75
CA LEU A 243 14.54 0.71 11.69
C LEU A 243 15.28 -0.63 11.74
N GLU A 244 15.66 -1.08 12.94
CA GLU A 244 16.38 -2.35 13.13
C GLU A 244 15.49 -3.55 12.77
N ASN A 245 14.26 -3.62 13.29
CA ASN A 245 13.34 -4.73 13.09
C ASN A 245 12.91 -4.90 11.62
N ALA A 246 12.68 -3.81 10.90
CA ALA A 246 12.31 -3.85 9.49
C ALA A 246 13.52 -3.79 8.54
N GLY A 247 14.75 -3.61 9.07
CA GLY A 247 15.95 -3.50 8.27
C GLY A 247 15.99 -2.26 7.38
N LEU A 248 15.59 -1.09 7.92
CA LEU A 248 15.45 0.16 7.17
C LEU A 248 16.64 1.11 7.39
N GLU A 249 16.92 1.92 6.37
CA GLU A 249 17.80 3.08 6.46
C GLU A 249 16.95 4.31 6.85
N PRO A 250 17.43 5.18 7.73
CA PRO A 250 16.77 6.46 7.96
C PRO A 250 16.79 7.31 6.68
N ALA A 251 15.83 8.21 6.54
CA ALA A 251 15.91 9.24 5.50
C ALA A 251 17.16 10.11 5.72
N THR A 252 17.79 10.57 4.63
CA THR A 252 18.97 11.43 4.73
C THR A 252 18.63 12.83 5.24
N ALA A 253 17.37 13.23 5.11
CA ALA A 253 16.84 14.43 5.70
C ALA A 253 15.33 14.25 5.96
N ARG A 254 14.87 14.87 7.06
CA ARG A 254 13.46 15.09 7.32
C ARG A 254 13.21 16.58 7.36
N THR A 255 12.22 17.06 6.62
CA THR A 255 11.97 18.48 6.36
C THR A 255 10.48 18.78 6.37
N GLY A 256 10.13 20.05 6.27
CA GLY A 256 8.75 20.52 6.31
C GLY A 256 8.23 20.67 7.74
N HIS A 257 6.96 20.32 7.96
CA HIS A 257 6.36 20.39 9.29
C HIS A 257 6.95 19.28 10.20
N PRO A 258 7.18 19.53 11.50
CA PRO A 258 7.83 18.58 12.39
C PRO A 258 6.98 17.33 12.69
N TYR A 259 5.66 17.41 12.52
CA TYR A 259 4.70 16.37 12.87
C TYR A 259 3.82 16.02 11.68
N SER A 260 3.67 14.74 11.37
CA SER A 260 2.67 14.31 10.40
C SER A 260 1.27 14.18 11.00
N PHE A 261 1.19 13.88 12.30
CA PHE A 261 -0.02 13.90 13.11
C PHE A 261 0.09 15.07 14.11
N ASP A 262 -0.66 16.16 13.86
CA ASP A 262 -0.55 17.38 14.65
C ASP A 262 -1.88 17.76 15.31
N THR A 263 -2.04 17.35 16.54
CA THR A 263 -3.23 17.60 17.37
C THR A 263 -3.41 19.07 17.80
N LYS A 264 -2.50 19.97 17.45
CA LYS A 264 -2.59 21.40 17.81
C LYS A 264 -2.92 22.28 16.62
N GLU A 265 -2.45 21.93 15.42
CA GLU A 265 -2.59 22.79 14.24
C GLU A 265 -3.41 22.15 13.10
N ASN A 266 -3.58 20.82 13.07
CA ASN A 266 -4.47 20.13 12.14
C ASN A 266 -5.90 20.17 12.70
N SER A 267 -6.83 20.74 11.96
CA SER A 267 -8.21 20.97 12.43
C SER A 267 -8.99 19.69 12.71
N VAL A 268 -8.68 18.59 12.02
CA VAL A 268 -9.32 17.29 12.24
C VAL A 268 -8.73 16.63 13.47
N ALA A 269 -7.39 16.55 13.56
CA ALA A 269 -6.69 15.97 14.71
C ALA A 269 -6.97 16.74 16.01
N ALA A 270 -6.90 18.08 15.96
CA ALA A 270 -7.15 18.94 17.13
C ALA A 270 -8.59 18.77 17.68
N TYR A 271 -9.56 18.56 16.80
CA TYR A 271 -10.92 18.27 17.24
C TYR A 271 -11.08 16.86 17.80
N ARG A 272 -10.45 15.88 17.16
CA ARG A 272 -10.64 14.45 17.50
C ARG A 272 -9.79 14.01 18.70
N TYR A 273 -8.58 14.57 18.83
CA TYR A 273 -7.55 14.17 19.78
C TYR A 273 -6.96 15.38 20.52
N PRO A 274 -7.81 16.20 21.20
CA PRO A 274 -7.37 17.47 21.77
C PRO A 274 -6.30 17.35 22.88
N ASP A 275 -6.30 16.19 23.56
CA ASP A 275 -5.42 15.90 24.68
C ASP A 275 -4.11 15.19 24.28
N ASP A 276 -4.03 14.67 23.05
CA ASP A 276 -2.84 13.95 22.58
C ASP A 276 -1.72 14.93 22.18
N ALA A 277 -0.48 14.47 22.29
CA ALA A 277 0.67 15.21 21.78
C ALA A 277 0.77 15.08 20.26
N PRO A 278 1.32 16.08 19.55
CA PRO A 278 1.70 15.92 18.16
C PRO A 278 2.81 14.86 17.99
N GLU A 279 2.74 14.07 16.93
CA GLU A 279 3.67 12.99 16.63
C GLU A 279 4.04 12.98 15.14
N ASP A 280 5.19 12.40 14.83
CA ASP A 280 5.68 12.26 13.48
C ASP A 280 5.71 10.77 13.10
N LEU A 281 4.62 10.29 12.46
CA LEU A 281 4.26 8.88 12.33
C LEU A 281 4.39 8.31 10.92
N ASP A 282 4.43 9.19 9.89
CA ASP A 282 4.43 8.79 8.50
C ASP A 282 5.83 8.76 7.90
N TYR A 283 6.12 7.76 7.07
CA TYR A 283 7.45 7.53 6.52
C TYR A 283 7.39 6.95 5.11
N ALA A 284 8.47 7.22 4.35
CA ALA A 284 8.86 6.42 3.20
C ALA A 284 10.38 6.21 3.28
N LEU A 285 10.81 4.97 3.50
CA LEU A 285 12.19 4.61 3.84
C LEU A 285 12.68 3.47 2.94
N HIS A 286 13.98 3.45 2.65
CA HIS A 286 14.61 2.36 1.92
C HIS A 286 15.05 1.23 2.84
N ARG A 287 15.01 0.01 2.32
CA ARG A 287 15.57 -1.15 2.99
C ARG A 287 17.10 -1.16 2.86
N LYS A 288 17.79 -1.55 3.93
CA LYS A 288 19.23 -1.77 3.96
C LYS A 288 19.67 -2.84 2.94
N GLY A 289 20.86 -2.65 2.35
CA GLY A 289 21.46 -3.63 1.46
C GLY A 289 20.89 -3.64 0.04
N HIS A 290 20.03 -2.70 -0.31
CA HIS A 290 19.46 -2.54 -1.64
C HIS A 290 19.83 -1.21 -2.28
N ALA A 291 19.70 -1.14 -3.62
CA ALA A 291 19.93 0.09 -4.36
C ALA A 291 19.02 1.21 -3.84
N ARG A 292 19.59 2.40 -3.71
CA ARG A 292 18.86 3.61 -3.29
C ARG A 292 19.58 4.86 -3.80
N PRO A 293 18.87 5.98 -3.96
CA PRO A 293 19.52 7.26 -4.21
C PRO A 293 20.43 7.67 -3.06
N ALA A 294 21.47 8.45 -3.36
CA ALA A 294 22.39 8.97 -2.35
C ALA A 294 21.70 9.92 -1.36
N ALA A 295 20.72 10.69 -1.83
CA ALA A 295 19.86 11.54 -1.01
C ALA A 295 18.43 11.02 -1.06
N TRP A 296 17.77 10.99 0.07
CA TRP A 296 16.36 10.62 0.20
C TRP A 296 15.73 11.42 1.33
N LYS A 297 14.88 12.37 0.97
CA LYS A 297 14.22 13.26 1.92
C LYS A 297 12.80 12.79 2.20
N ASN A 298 12.37 12.91 3.43
CA ASN A 298 10.96 12.82 3.83
C ASN A 298 10.50 14.24 4.22
N THR A 299 9.49 14.74 3.53
CA THR A 299 8.99 16.12 3.72
C THR A 299 7.52 16.07 4.10
N VAL A 300 7.19 16.51 5.30
CA VAL A 300 5.79 16.64 5.76
C VAL A 300 5.24 17.96 5.24
N LEU A 301 4.13 17.90 4.51
CA LEU A 301 3.50 19.06 3.90
C LEU A 301 2.31 19.53 4.76
N LYS A 302 2.47 20.66 5.47
CA LYS A 302 1.35 21.32 6.15
C LYS A 302 0.48 22.08 5.14
N GLU A 303 -0.23 21.33 4.31
CA GLU A 303 -1.10 21.90 3.28
C GLU A 303 -2.55 21.90 3.77
N LYS A 304 -3.15 23.09 3.81
CA LYS A 304 -4.55 23.26 4.20
C LYS A 304 -5.46 23.15 2.98
N SER A 305 -6.66 22.63 3.20
CA SER A 305 -7.74 22.62 2.20
C SER A 305 -8.59 23.89 2.30
N ALA A 306 -9.43 24.11 1.28
CA ALA A 306 -10.57 25.00 1.46
C ALA A 306 -11.44 24.47 2.63
N PRO A 307 -12.09 25.37 3.40
CA PRO A 307 -12.97 24.97 4.49
C PRO A 307 -14.10 24.07 4.00
N TRP A 308 -14.40 23.01 4.73
CA TRP A 308 -15.52 22.12 4.50
C TRP A 308 -16.23 21.82 5.82
N THR A 309 -17.52 21.53 5.75
CA THR A 309 -18.39 21.46 6.92
C THR A 309 -19.17 20.16 6.95
N VAL A 310 -19.34 19.59 8.12
CA VAL A 310 -20.28 18.51 8.42
C VAL A 310 -21.28 18.96 9.48
N SER A 311 -22.52 18.48 9.37
CA SER A 311 -23.56 18.71 10.38
C SER A 311 -23.76 17.44 11.21
N SER A 312 -23.79 17.57 12.51
CA SER A 312 -24.12 16.50 13.44
C SER A 312 -24.95 17.03 14.60
N TRP A 313 -26.13 16.43 14.82
CA TRP A 313 -27.05 16.82 15.91
C TRP A 313 -27.39 18.31 15.95
N GLY A 314 -27.57 18.92 14.76
CA GLY A 314 -27.92 20.34 14.64
C GLY A 314 -26.76 21.32 14.88
N LYS A 315 -25.54 20.83 15.05
CA LYS A 315 -24.33 21.62 15.14
C LYS A 315 -23.46 21.43 13.90
N GLU A 316 -22.89 22.51 13.40
CA GLU A 316 -21.93 22.48 12.29
C GLU A 316 -20.50 22.46 12.81
N TYR A 317 -19.66 21.68 12.10
CA TYR A 317 -18.24 21.54 12.36
C TYR A 317 -17.49 21.81 11.07
N THR A 318 -16.57 22.78 11.09
CA THR A 318 -15.81 23.21 9.93
C THR A 318 -14.35 22.82 10.09
N TYR A 319 -13.79 22.21 9.05
CA TYR A 319 -12.40 21.78 9.01
C TYR A 319 -11.67 22.41 7.82
N THR A 320 -10.35 22.51 7.91
CA THR A 320 -9.45 23.03 6.88
C THR A 320 -8.35 22.05 6.51
N ASP A 321 -8.45 20.81 6.97
CA ASP A 321 -7.55 19.71 6.66
C ASP A 321 -8.34 18.52 6.13
N LEU A 322 -7.77 17.77 5.16
CA LEU A 322 -8.44 16.65 4.52
C LEU A 322 -8.24 15.31 5.26
N SER A 323 -7.48 15.31 6.33
CA SER A 323 -7.25 14.18 7.24
C SER A 323 -6.75 14.72 8.56
N ASP A 324 -6.68 13.88 9.59
CA ASP A 324 -5.98 14.16 10.85
C ASP A 324 -4.45 14.08 10.72
N HIS A 325 -3.95 13.53 9.60
CA HIS A 325 -2.54 13.57 9.24
C HIS A 325 -2.26 14.61 8.14
N TYR A 326 -1.03 15.09 8.09
CA TYR A 326 -0.48 15.80 6.96
C TYR A 326 0.18 14.82 5.97
N PRO A 327 0.11 15.09 4.65
CA PRO A 327 0.77 14.25 3.67
C PRO A 327 2.29 14.33 3.79
N LEU A 328 2.96 13.20 3.59
CA LEU A 328 4.41 13.12 3.50
C LEU A 328 4.83 12.79 2.09
N ILE A 329 5.72 13.60 1.51
CA ILE A 329 6.36 13.32 0.23
C ILE A 329 7.81 12.93 0.46
N ALA A 330 8.23 11.83 -0.16
CA ALA A 330 9.60 11.38 -0.16
C ALA A 330 10.20 11.38 -1.57
N GLY A 331 11.49 11.72 -1.65
CA GLY A 331 12.22 11.79 -2.93
C GLY A 331 13.63 12.34 -2.76
N THR A 332 14.28 12.59 -3.89
CA THR A 332 15.68 13.06 -3.92
C THR A 332 15.84 14.57 -3.81
N GLY A 333 14.75 15.33 -3.93
CA GLY A 333 14.81 16.79 -3.82
C GLY A 333 13.51 17.45 -4.23
#